data_b2da04d6e88468bc3234232957918d1e
#
_entry.id   b2da04d6e88468bc3234232957918d1e
#
_cell.length_a   1.000
_cell.length_b   1.000
_cell.length_c   1.000
_cell.angle_alpha   90.00
_cell.angle_beta   90.00
_cell.angle_gamma   90.00
#
_symmetry.space_group_name_H-M   'P 1'
#
loop_
_entity.id
_entity.type
_entity.pdbx_description
1 polymer ?
#
loop_
_entity_poly.entity_id
_entity_poly.type
_entity_poly.pdbx_seq_one_letter_code
_entity_poly.pdbx_strand_id
1 'polypeptide(L)'
;ESSTKSCFLLNEYPTHSPKVNVYKQLERFTNEGAKPGTASCNTGIRMHKIFEGANTLKDLYAAIEQMANDGLIKQSEAEKLYADIKNATDNDIVTEWFSGNWDDVKCEEEILYRGKTLRPDRVMISGDRAVVVDYKFVAEPNGDYHKQVKEYMAILKDMGCYGTIEGYVWYVHLNKIERSEED
;
A
#
# COMPACT_ATOMS: atom_id res chain seq x y z
N GLU A 1 24.18 15.49 26.87
CA GLU A 1 23.33 16.28 25.92
C GLU A 1 22.78 15.31 24.91
N SER A 2 21.52 14.88 25.09
CA SER A 2 20.81 14.02 24.16
C SER A 2 20.32 14.87 22.99
N SER A 3 20.94 14.74 21.84
CA SER A 3 20.46 15.32 20.59
C SER A 3 19.17 14.63 20.17
N THR A 4 18.04 15.26 20.45
CA THR A 4 16.74 14.86 19.90
C THR A 4 16.78 15.10 18.39
N LYS A 5 16.96 14.04 17.60
CA LYS A 5 16.77 14.11 16.15
C LYS A 5 15.29 14.32 15.87
N SER A 6 14.91 15.53 15.49
CA SER A 6 13.55 15.81 15.01
C SER A 6 13.41 15.31 13.58
N CYS A 7 12.62 14.27 13.37
CA CYS A 7 12.15 13.90 12.03
C CYS A 7 11.11 14.92 11.57
N PHE A 8 11.44 15.70 10.55
CA PHE A 8 10.48 16.59 9.90
C PHE A 8 9.75 15.81 8.79
N LEU A 9 8.51 15.40 9.06
CA LEU A 9 7.58 15.03 8.01
C LEU A 9 7.08 16.32 7.38
N LEU A 10 7.43 16.57 6.12
CA LEU A 10 6.88 17.66 5.34
C LEU A 10 5.43 17.30 4.95
N ASN A 11 4.47 17.71 5.78
CA ASN A 11 3.05 17.47 5.55
C ASN A 11 2.42 18.35 4.47
N GLU A 12 3.14 19.36 3.97
CA GLU A 12 2.62 20.25 2.93
C GLU A 12 3.70 20.58 1.91
N TYR A 13 3.55 20.01 0.71
CA TYR A 13 4.26 20.45 -0.47
C TYR A 13 3.25 21.06 -1.44
N PRO A 14 3.46 22.30 -1.95
CA PRO A 14 2.58 22.86 -2.96
C PRO A 14 2.73 22.06 -4.24
N THR A 15 1.80 21.13 -4.49
CA THR A 15 1.74 20.36 -5.72
C THR A 15 1.30 21.26 -6.87
N HIS A 16 2.24 21.78 -7.62
CA HIS A 16 1.97 22.38 -8.91
C HIS A 16 2.04 21.29 -9.97
N SER A 17 0.89 20.88 -10.42
CA SER A 17 0.54 20.15 -11.64
C SER A 17 -0.04 18.76 -11.48
N PRO A 18 -1.32 18.57 -11.78
CA PRO A 18 -1.99 17.25 -11.76
C PRO A 18 -1.59 16.33 -12.93
N LYS A 19 -0.71 16.78 -13.83
CA LYS A 19 -0.36 16.00 -15.02
C LYS A 19 0.72 14.95 -14.83
N VAL A 20 1.49 14.99 -13.74
CA VAL A 20 2.64 14.08 -13.53
C VAL A 20 2.22 12.72 -12.94
N ASN A 21 1.09 12.65 -12.24
CA ASN A 21 0.69 11.43 -11.53
C ASN A 21 0.13 10.31 -12.40
N VAL A 22 -0.49 10.62 -13.52
CA VAL A 22 -1.14 9.61 -14.37
C VAL A 22 -0.11 8.66 -15.02
N TYR A 23 1.02 9.19 -15.48
CA TYR A 23 2.06 8.37 -16.11
C TYR A 23 2.83 7.50 -15.11
N LYS A 24 3.14 8.02 -13.92
CA LYS A 24 3.80 7.23 -12.85
C LYS A 24 2.89 6.14 -12.28
N GLN A 25 1.60 6.39 -12.17
CA GLN A 25 0.65 5.33 -11.82
C GLN A 25 0.60 4.24 -12.89
N LEU A 26 0.60 4.61 -14.18
CA LEU A 26 0.63 3.66 -15.28
C LEU A 26 1.91 2.80 -15.28
N GLU A 27 3.07 3.37 -14.97
CA GLU A 27 4.33 2.62 -14.88
C GLU A 27 4.33 1.55 -13.78
N ARG A 28 3.71 1.81 -12.63
CA ARG A 28 3.56 0.82 -11.56
C ARG A 28 2.77 -0.40 -12.01
N PHE A 29 1.63 -0.16 -12.68
CA PHE A 29 0.77 -1.24 -13.17
C PHE A 29 1.37 -2.01 -14.34
N THR A 30 2.29 -1.43 -15.10
CA THR A 30 3.06 -2.14 -16.11
C THR A 30 4.12 -3.06 -15.50
N ASN A 31 4.68 -2.69 -14.34
CA ASN A 31 5.58 -3.55 -13.57
C ASN A 31 4.86 -4.77 -12.96
N GLU A 32 3.55 -4.74 -12.81
CA GLU A 32 2.70 -5.89 -12.42
C GLU A 32 2.38 -6.83 -13.61
N GLY A 33 3.03 -6.66 -14.75
CA GLY A 33 2.85 -7.52 -15.92
C GLY A 33 1.61 -7.21 -16.77
N ALA A 34 0.83 -6.19 -16.41
CA ALA A 34 -0.31 -5.74 -17.19
C ALA A 34 0.08 -4.66 -18.20
N LYS A 35 -0.40 -4.78 -19.44
CA LYS A 35 -0.19 -3.72 -20.44
C LYS A 35 -1.05 -2.49 -20.12
N PRO A 36 -0.50 -1.26 -20.25
CA PRO A 36 -1.28 -0.03 -20.05
C PRO A 36 -2.58 -0.03 -20.85
N GLY A 37 -3.69 0.36 -20.21
CA GLY A 37 -5.01 0.42 -20.87
C GLY A 37 -5.73 -0.92 -21.02
N THR A 38 -5.18 -2.02 -20.50
CA THR A 38 -5.90 -3.31 -20.44
C THR A 38 -6.92 -3.33 -19.30
N ALA A 39 -7.92 -4.20 -19.39
CA ALA A 39 -8.92 -4.39 -18.33
C ALA A 39 -8.27 -4.78 -16.99
N SER A 40 -7.21 -5.60 -17.04
CA SER A 40 -6.44 -6.01 -15.86
C SER A 40 -5.73 -4.83 -15.18
N CYS A 41 -5.08 -3.95 -15.97
CA CYS A 41 -4.45 -2.74 -15.44
C CYS A 41 -5.48 -1.82 -14.76
N ASN A 42 -6.63 -1.59 -15.40
CA ASN A 42 -7.69 -0.77 -14.84
C ASN A 42 -8.30 -1.37 -13.56
N THR A 43 -8.32 -2.69 -13.44
CA THR A 43 -8.78 -3.37 -12.22
C THR A 43 -7.78 -3.16 -11.09
N GLY A 44 -6.47 -3.35 -11.33
CA GLY A 44 -5.42 -3.08 -10.34
C GLY A 44 -5.51 -1.66 -9.77
N ILE A 45 -5.61 -0.64 -10.66
CA ILE A 45 -5.76 0.76 -10.25
C ILE A 45 -6.96 0.96 -9.30
N ARG A 46 -8.11 0.38 -9.66
CA ARG A 46 -9.31 0.50 -8.82
C ARG A 46 -9.14 -0.18 -7.47
N MET A 47 -8.48 -1.34 -7.43
CA MET A 47 -8.23 -2.05 -6.19
C MET A 47 -7.31 -1.26 -5.25
N HIS A 48 -6.19 -0.73 -5.75
CA HIS A 48 -5.33 0.14 -4.94
C HIS A 48 -6.10 1.33 -4.38
N LYS A 49 -6.98 1.94 -5.18
CA LYS A 49 -7.80 3.08 -4.75
C LYS A 49 -8.78 2.74 -3.61
N ILE A 50 -9.29 1.51 -3.56
CA ILE A 50 -10.12 1.04 -2.44
C ILE A 50 -9.30 1.02 -1.15
N PHE A 51 -8.05 0.58 -1.22
CA PHE A 51 -7.17 0.46 -0.05
C PHE A 51 -6.53 1.79 0.39
N GLU A 52 -6.44 2.77 -0.52
CA GLU A 52 -5.77 4.07 -0.28
C GLU A 52 -6.34 4.83 0.92
N GLY A 53 -7.66 4.81 1.11
CA GLY A 53 -8.34 5.55 2.17
C GLY A 53 -8.71 4.72 3.40
N ALA A 54 -8.37 3.44 3.45
CA ALA A 54 -8.87 2.52 4.47
C ALA A 54 -7.89 2.35 5.63
N ASN A 55 -8.19 2.91 6.80
CA ASN A 55 -7.41 2.67 8.03
C ASN A 55 -7.89 1.44 8.79
N THR A 56 -9.17 1.12 8.67
CA THR A 56 -9.80 -0.03 9.33
C THR A 56 -10.48 -0.93 8.30
N LEU A 57 -10.81 -2.16 8.71
CA LEU A 57 -11.63 -3.07 7.89
C LEU A 57 -12.99 -2.44 7.54
N LYS A 58 -13.56 -1.66 8.45
CA LYS A 58 -14.83 -0.96 8.23
C LYS A 58 -14.69 0.04 7.08
N ASP A 59 -13.60 0.81 7.05
CA ASP A 59 -13.34 1.78 5.98
C ASP A 59 -13.16 1.06 4.64
N LEU A 60 -12.45 -0.08 4.65
CA LEU A 60 -12.22 -0.88 3.47
C LEU A 60 -13.53 -1.41 2.87
N TYR A 61 -14.43 -1.94 3.71
CA TYR A 61 -15.75 -2.38 3.27
C TYR A 61 -16.62 -1.23 2.76
N ALA A 62 -16.59 -0.07 3.43
CA ALA A 62 -17.31 1.11 2.99
C ALA A 62 -16.80 1.61 1.62
N ALA A 63 -15.49 1.58 1.39
CA ALA A 63 -14.90 1.97 0.11
C ALA A 63 -15.32 1.03 -1.04
N ILE A 64 -15.39 -0.29 -0.79
CA ILE A 64 -15.88 -1.27 -1.77
C ILE A 64 -17.33 -0.97 -2.13
N GLU A 65 -18.18 -0.78 -1.12
CA GLU A 65 -19.60 -0.48 -1.31
C GLU A 65 -19.79 0.83 -2.10
N GLN A 66 -19.05 1.88 -1.73
CA GLN A 66 -19.09 3.16 -2.44
C GLN A 66 -18.71 3.00 -3.92
N MET A 67 -17.62 2.27 -4.23
CA MET A 67 -17.19 2.07 -5.61
C MET A 67 -18.19 1.23 -6.42
N ALA A 68 -18.88 0.28 -5.79
CA ALA A 68 -19.94 -0.48 -6.43
C ALA A 68 -21.17 0.41 -6.71
N ASN A 69 -21.59 1.24 -5.75
CA ASN A 69 -22.71 2.17 -5.89
C ASN A 69 -22.44 3.24 -6.96
N ASP A 70 -21.19 3.69 -7.08
CA ASP A 70 -20.76 4.64 -8.12
C ASP A 70 -20.60 3.99 -9.51
N GLY A 71 -20.78 2.67 -9.60
CA GLY A 71 -20.63 1.91 -10.84
C GLY A 71 -19.18 1.80 -11.33
N LEU A 72 -18.20 2.09 -10.47
CA LEU A 72 -16.78 1.99 -10.78
C LEU A 72 -16.28 0.55 -10.79
N ILE A 73 -16.92 -0.33 -10.01
CA ILE A 73 -16.74 -1.78 -10.03
C ILE A 73 -18.11 -2.45 -10.18
N LYS A 74 -18.11 -3.68 -10.71
CA LYS A 74 -19.34 -4.47 -10.81
C LYS A 74 -19.70 -5.05 -9.44
N GLN A 75 -20.98 -5.30 -9.20
CA GLN A 75 -21.44 -5.95 -7.97
C GLN A 75 -20.73 -7.29 -7.71
N SER A 76 -20.52 -8.09 -8.76
CA SER A 76 -19.80 -9.36 -8.65
C SER A 76 -18.31 -9.20 -8.29
N GLU A 77 -17.68 -8.09 -8.70
CA GLU A 77 -16.31 -7.77 -8.31
C GLU A 77 -16.26 -7.34 -6.82
N ALA A 78 -17.23 -6.56 -6.38
CA ALA A 78 -17.39 -6.17 -4.98
C ALA A 78 -17.59 -7.40 -4.08
N GLU A 79 -18.51 -8.29 -4.43
CA GLU A 79 -18.79 -9.53 -3.67
C GLU A 79 -17.54 -10.41 -3.58
N LYS A 80 -16.79 -10.56 -4.67
CA LYS A 80 -15.53 -11.30 -4.66
C LYS A 80 -14.52 -10.65 -3.72
N LEU A 81 -14.35 -9.33 -3.80
CA LEU A 81 -13.39 -8.61 -2.96
C LEU A 81 -13.77 -8.68 -1.48
N TYR A 82 -15.08 -8.61 -1.15
CA TYR A 82 -15.55 -8.87 0.20
C TYR A 82 -15.15 -10.25 0.71
N ALA A 83 -15.32 -11.28 -0.12
CA ALA A 83 -14.94 -12.64 0.25
C ALA A 83 -13.43 -12.78 0.43
N ASP A 84 -12.63 -12.20 -0.48
CA ASP A 84 -11.17 -12.26 -0.42
C ASP A 84 -10.65 -11.56 0.86
N ILE A 85 -11.17 -10.38 1.18
CA ILE A 85 -10.78 -9.64 2.40
C ILE A 85 -11.23 -10.39 3.66
N LYS A 86 -12.46 -10.91 3.68
CA LYS A 86 -12.96 -11.68 4.81
C LYS A 86 -12.09 -12.91 5.07
N ASN A 87 -11.69 -13.63 4.02
CA ASN A 87 -10.77 -14.76 4.16
C ASN A 87 -9.39 -14.32 4.67
N ALA A 88 -8.91 -13.15 4.24
CA ALA A 88 -7.63 -12.62 4.69
C ALA A 88 -7.65 -12.22 6.18
N THR A 89 -8.81 -11.83 6.73
CA THR A 89 -8.93 -11.47 8.15
C THR A 89 -8.87 -12.66 9.10
N ASP A 90 -8.86 -13.89 8.60
CA ASP A 90 -8.52 -15.09 9.40
C ASP A 90 -7.01 -15.11 9.76
N ASN A 91 -6.22 -14.24 9.13
CA ASN A 91 -4.81 -14.03 9.45
C ASN A 91 -4.64 -12.86 10.42
N ASP A 92 -4.05 -13.12 11.58
CA ASP A 92 -3.81 -12.12 12.64
C ASP A 92 -3.01 -10.91 12.14
N ILE A 93 -2.09 -11.12 11.19
CA ILE A 93 -1.27 -10.06 10.59
C ILE A 93 -2.15 -9.05 9.85
N VAL A 94 -3.10 -9.51 9.01
CA VAL A 94 -4.02 -8.62 8.28
C VAL A 94 -4.95 -7.92 9.26
N THR A 95 -5.43 -8.64 10.27
CA THR A 95 -6.28 -8.07 11.31
C THR A 95 -5.57 -6.96 12.07
N GLU A 96 -4.27 -7.14 12.39
CA GLU A 96 -3.43 -6.10 13.00
C GLU A 96 -3.32 -4.87 12.09
N TRP A 97 -3.07 -5.05 10.78
CA TRP A 97 -2.90 -3.92 9.84
C TRP A 97 -4.12 -3.01 9.75
N PHE A 98 -5.31 -3.56 9.95
CA PHE A 98 -6.58 -2.82 9.88
C PHE A 98 -7.28 -2.70 11.24
N SER A 99 -6.55 -2.86 12.33
CA SER A 99 -7.09 -2.77 13.70
C SER A 99 -7.54 -1.37 14.11
N GLY A 100 -7.01 -0.33 13.45
CA GLY A 100 -7.18 1.06 13.86
C GLY A 100 -6.34 1.46 15.09
N ASN A 101 -5.42 0.62 15.54
CA ASN A 101 -4.58 0.85 16.73
C ASN A 101 -3.18 1.41 16.40
N TRP A 102 -2.91 1.75 15.17
CA TRP A 102 -1.67 2.38 14.73
C TRP A 102 -1.67 3.86 15.07
N ASP A 103 -0.53 4.41 15.48
CA ASP A 103 -0.38 5.84 15.78
C ASP A 103 -0.53 6.68 14.51
N ASP A 104 -0.05 6.15 13.38
CA ASP A 104 -0.20 6.77 12.06
C ASP A 104 -0.29 5.70 10.96
N VAL A 105 -1.09 5.97 9.94
CA VAL A 105 -1.22 5.11 8.75
C VAL A 105 -1.14 5.96 7.51
N LYS A 106 -0.13 5.73 6.71
CA LYS A 106 0.11 6.42 5.44
C LYS A 106 -0.16 5.49 4.28
N CYS A 107 -1.14 5.85 3.46
CA CYS A 107 -1.51 5.08 2.28
C CYS A 107 -1.18 5.89 1.04
N GLU A 108 -0.42 5.30 0.11
CA GLU A 108 -0.06 5.93 -1.17
C GLU A 108 0.63 7.32 -1.01
N GLU A 109 1.20 7.62 0.15
CA GLU A 109 1.94 8.87 0.38
C GLU A 109 3.33 8.81 -0.25
N GLU A 110 3.74 9.93 -0.86
CA GLU A 110 5.05 10.03 -1.50
C GLU A 110 6.15 10.28 -0.46
N ILE A 111 7.17 9.44 -0.49
CA ILE A 111 8.42 9.61 0.26
C ILE A 111 9.46 10.20 -0.69
N LEU A 112 9.91 11.41 -0.44
CA LEU A 112 11.02 12.02 -1.18
C LEU A 112 12.33 11.77 -0.42
N TYR A 113 13.21 10.95 -1.00
CA TYR A 113 14.47 10.62 -0.38
C TYR A 113 15.63 10.64 -1.38
N ARG A 114 16.65 11.47 -1.13
CA ARG A 114 17.85 11.63 -1.98
C ARG A 114 17.55 11.78 -3.48
N GLY A 115 16.51 12.57 -3.81
CA GLY A 115 16.09 12.81 -5.20
C GLY A 115 15.28 11.68 -5.85
N LYS A 116 14.99 10.61 -5.11
CA LYS A 116 14.02 9.57 -5.50
C LYS A 116 12.67 9.86 -4.87
N THR A 117 11.61 9.64 -5.62
CA THR A 117 10.24 9.63 -5.10
C THR A 117 9.76 8.19 -5.05
N LEU A 118 9.34 7.75 -3.86
CA LEU A 118 8.81 6.44 -3.59
C LEU A 118 7.41 6.60 -3.03
N ARG A 119 6.55 5.63 -3.29
CA ARG A 119 5.15 5.68 -2.86
C ARG A 119 4.70 4.28 -2.46
N PRO A 120 4.94 3.89 -1.21
CA PRO A 120 4.47 2.62 -0.70
C PRO A 120 2.93 2.61 -0.66
N ASP A 121 2.33 1.43 -0.86
CA ASP A 121 0.87 1.30 -0.81
C ASP A 121 0.35 1.59 0.59
N ARG A 122 1.04 1.09 1.63
CA ARG A 122 0.69 1.34 3.02
C ARG A 122 1.92 1.31 3.91
N VAL A 123 2.04 2.29 4.80
CA VAL A 123 3.01 2.31 5.91
C VAL A 123 2.24 2.56 7.20
N MET A 124 2.43 1.68 8.17
CA MET A 124 1.80 1.75 9.49
C MET A 124 2.87 1.99 10.54
N ILE A 125 2.62 2.91 11.44
CA ILE A 125 3.59 3.36 12.45
C ILE A 125 2.98 3.20 13.84
N SER A 126 3.72 2.62 14.76
CA SER A 126 3.39 2.56 16.18
C SER A 126 4.66 2.68 17.02
N GLY A 127 4.84 3.82 17.68
CA GLY A 127 6.06 4.13 18.44
C GLY A 127 7.31 4.05 17.58
N ASP A 128 8.18 3.10 17.88
CA ASP A 128 9.46 2.84 17.19
C ASP A 128 9.37 1.73 16.12
N ARG A 129 8.16 1.27 15.80
CA ARG A 129 7.89 0.22 14.80
C ARG A 129 7.23 0.81 13.56
N ALA A 130 7.74 0.45 12.39
CA ALA A 130 7.13 0.74 11.09
C ALA A 130 6.88 -0.56 10.32
N VAL A 131 5.71 -0.70 9.72
CA VAL A 131 5.34 -1.84 8.87
C VAL A 131 4.96 -1.33 7.49
N VAL A 132 5.64 -1.84 6.46
CA VAL A 132 5.39 -1.52 5.05
C VAL A 132 4.66 -2.67 4.40
N VAL A 133 3.56 -2.39 3.72
CA VAL A 133 2.81 -3.38 2.97
C VAL A 133 2.62 -2.92 1.53
N ASP A 134 2.89 -3.82 0.60
CA ASP A 134 2.67 -3.64 -0.83
C ASP A 134 1.59 -4.64 -1.28
N TYR A 135 0.52 -4.13 -1.89
CA TYR A 135 -0.63 -4.92 -2.30
C TYR A 135 -0.47 -5.43 -3.73
N LYS A 136 -0.77 -6.70 -3.95
CA LYS A 136 -0.77 -7.31 -5.28
C LYS A 136 -2.12 -7.97 -5.58
N PHE A 137 -2.75 -7.50 -6.65
CA PHE A 137 -4.06 -7.98 -7.14
C PHE A 137 -3.88 -8.89 -8.37
N VAL A 138 -2.84 -9.71 -8.36
CA VAL A 138 -2.49 -10.64 -9.44
C VAL A 138 -3.05 -12.04 -9.18
N ALA A 139 -3.34 -12.77 -10.27
CA ALA A 139 -3.76 -14.17 -10.18
C ALA A 139 -2.57 -15.11 -9.94
N GLU A 140 -1.39 -14.74 -10.44
CA GLU A 140 -0.15 -15.51 -10.28
C GLU A 140 1.00 -14.54 -9.99
N PRO A 141 1.83 -14.82 -8.96
CA PRO A 141 3.04 -14.06 -8.70
C PRO A 141 4.04 -14.27 -9.84
N ASN A 142 4.36 -13.22 -10.58
CA ASN A 142 5.25 -13.30 -11.75
C ASN A 142 6.41 -12.29 -11.71
N GLY A 143 6.64 -11.64 -10.58
CA GLY A 143 7.65 -10.62 -10.40
C GLY A 143 8.33 -10.67 -9.03
N ASP A 144 9.47 -10.00 -8.94
CA ASP A 144 10.17 -9.78 -7.68
C ASP A 144 9.61 -8.53 -6.97
N TYR A 145 8.47 -8.70 -6.33
CA TYR A 145 7.81 -7.61 -5.59
C TYR A 145 8.53 -7.28 -4.27
N HIS A 146 9.30 -8.23 -3.73
CA HIS A 146 10.09 -8.03 -2.52
C HIS A 146 11.15 -6.94 -2.68
N LYS A 147 11.70 -6.79 -3.88
CA LYS A 147 12.70 -5.75 -4.16
C LYS A 147 12.17 -4.34 -3.86
N GLN A 148 10.92 -4.07 -4.23
CA GLN A 148 10.28 -2.78 -3.97
C GLN A 148 10.08 -2.54 -2.47
N VAL A 149 9.58 -3.56 -1.76
CA VAL A 149 9.37 -3.48 -0.31
C VAL A 149 10.69 -3.30 0.43
N LYS A 150 11.75 -4.05 0.04
CA LYS A 150 13.10 -3.91 0.59
C LYS A 150 13.66 -2.49 0.38
N GLU A 151 13.43 -1.89 -0.79
CA GLU A 151 13.84 -0.50 -1.04
C GLU A 151 13.14 0.48 -0.09
N TYR A 152 11.84 0.29 0.17
CA TYR A 152 11.11 1.10 1.16
C TYR A 152 11.65 0.91 2.57
N MET A 153 11.88 -0.34 3.00
CA MET A 153 12.45 -0.65 4.32
C MET A 153 13.83 -0.01 4.50
N ALA A 154 14.71 -0.14 3.50
CA ALA A 154 16.05 0.42 3.54
C ALA A 154 16.03 1.96 3.68
N ILE A 155 15.10 2.63 3.02
CA ILE A 155 14.95 4.09 3.12
C ILE A 155 14.44 4.50 4.50
N LEU A 156 13.42 3.84 5.03
CA LEU A 156 12.93 4.12 6.38
C LEU A 156 14.02 3.90 7.43
N LYS A 157 14.85 2.86 7.24
CA LYS A 157 16.01 2.58 8.09
C LYS A 157 17.08 3.69 8.00
N ASP A 158 17.39 4.14 6.78
CA ASP A 158 18.39 5.20 6.56
C ASP A 158 17.91 6.56 7.09
N MET A 159 16.61 6.80 7.12
CA MET A 159 16.00 7.96 7.79
C MET A 159 16.20 7.94 9.30
N GLY A 160 16.44 6.76 9.90
CA GLY A 160 16.75 6.58 11.32
C GLY A 160 15.61 6.96 12.26
N CYS A 161 14.36 6.89 11.79
CA CYS A 161 13.18 7.26 12.58
C CYS A 161 12.58 6.08 13.35
N TYR A 162 12.90 4.84 12.95
CA TYR A 162 12.28 3.63 13.49
C TYR A 162 13.35 2.58 13.83
N GLY A 163 13.21 1.94 14.98
CA GLY A 163 14.12 0.87 15.43
C GLY A 163 13.73 -0.50 14.87
N THR A 164 12.44 -0.71 14.58
CA THR A 164 11.94 -1.95 13.99
C THR A 164 11.20 -1.64 12.70
N ILE A 165 11.64 -2.24 11.60
CA ILE A 165 11.01 -2.07 10.29
C ILE A 165 10.70 -3.46 9.74
N GLU A 166 9.44 -3.67 9.35
CA GLU A 166 8.95 -4.90 8.74
C GLU A 166 8.36 -4.60 7.38
N GLY A 167 8.52 -5.53 6.44
CA GLY A 167 7.98 -5.38 5.09
C GLY A 167 7.23 -6.62 4.64
N TYR A 168 6.13 -6.43 3.92
CA TYR A 168 5.29 -7.51 3.45
C TYR A 168 4.78 -7.24 2.04
N VAL A 169 4.66 -8.32 1.27
CA VAL A 169 3.88 -8.36 0.03
C VAL A 169 2.60 -9.14 0.33
N TRP A 170 1.44 -8.50 0.08
CA TRP A 170 0.15 -9.16 0.26
C TRP A 170 -0.55 -9.38 -1.08
N TYR A 171 -0.64 -10.64 -1.47
CA TYR A 171 -1.40 -11.09 -2.64
C TYR A 171 -2.87 -11.27 -2.24
N VAL A 172 -3.67 -10.21 -2.39
CA VAL A 172 -5.03 -10.12 -1.85
C VAL A 172 -5.92 -11.24 -2.36
N HIS A 173 -5.96 -11.47 -3.69
CA HIS A 173 -6.80 -12.51 -4.30
C HIS A 173 -6.35 -13.95 -4.03
N LEU A 174 -5.11 -14.14 -3.58
CA LEU A 174 -4.54 -15.44 -3.27
C LEU A 174 -4.57 -15.74 -1.77
N ASN A 175 -5.01 -14.77 -0.95
CA ASN A 175 -4.92 -14.84 0.51
C ASN A 175 -3.52 -15.24 0.99
N LYS A 176 -2.47 -14.69 0.35
CA LYS A 176 -1.08 -15.02 0.63
C LYS A 176 -0.32 -13.79 1.07
N ILE A 177 0.40 -13.92 2.19
CA ILE A 177 1.27 -12.87 2.72
C ILE A 177 2.69 -13.41 2.72
N GLU A 178 3.61 -12.63 2.19
CA GLU A 178 5.03 -12.94 2.20
C GLU A 178 5.78 -11.82 2.92
N ARG A 179 6.61 -12.20 3.89
CA ARG A 179 7.49 -11.26 4.57
C ARG A 179 8.72 -11.00 3.70
N SER A 180 9.10 -9.73 3.59
CA SER A 180 10.35 -9.32 2.95
C SER A 180 11.42 -9.23 4.03
N GLU A 181 12.48 -10.01 3.90
CA GLU A 181 13.62 -9.96 4.82
C GLU A 181 14.61 -8.88 4.35
N GLU A 182 15.27 -8.23 5.31
CA GLU A 182 16.39 -7.35 5.03
C GLU A 182 17.56 -8.18 4.45
N ASP A 183 18.31 -7.62 3.49
CA ASP A 183 19.54 -8.22 2.94
C ASP A 183 20.70 -8.06 3.92
#